data_bf8fc1ef1eb027ea82f36c2079ccee36
#
_entry.id   bf8fc1ef1eb027ea82f36c2079ccee36
#
_cell.length_a   1.000
_cell.length_b   1.000
_cell.length_c   1.000
_cell.angle_alpha   90.00
_cell.angle_beta   90.00
_cell.angle_gamma   90.00
#
_symmetry.space_group_name_H-M   'P 1'
#
loop_
_entity.id
_entity.type
_entity.pdbx_description
1 polymer ?
#
loop_
_entity_poly.entity_id
_entity_poly.type
_entity_poly.pdbx_seq_one_letter_code
_entity_poly.pdbx_strand_id
1 'polypeptide(L)'
;YVADGGGVVIIHSSVVPMAGWKAYNEIIGMGAWEGRNEKDGPYLYWKEGKYVYDYTPGYAGYHGLQHETILEHRAPEHPILKGLPIRWKHFKDEIYTRLRGPVRNVEILATAYERGRHEPLMWTVKWGKGRVFVDLLGHCGNDPNMIYSMECTGFQVTLLRGAEWAAPGEVTQEAPRDFPLEDTCTLRPEFKAPFHATN
;
A
#
# COMPACT_ATOMS: atom_id res chain seq x y z
N TYR A 1 -5.20 -1.65 -21.66
CA TYR A 1 -6.22 -1.90 -20.65
C TYR A 1 -6.33 -0.74 -19.66
N VAL A 2 -5.27 -0.43 -18.88
CA VAL A 2 -5.32 0.62 -17.85
C VAL A 2 -5.55 2.00 -18.47
N ALA A 3 -4.81 2.34 -19.53
CA ALA A 3 -4.94 3.62 -20.23
C ALA A 3 -6.38 3.90 -20.70
N ASP A 4 -7.12 2.85 -21.04
CA ASP A 4 -8.50 2.92 -21.55
C ASP A 4 -9.56 2.91 -20.45
N GLY A 5 -9.17 2.87 -19.18
CA GLY A 5 -10.08 2.95 -18.03
C GLY A 5 -10.12 1.73 -17.14
N GLY A 6 -9.31 0.71 -17.41
CA GLY A 6 -9.23 -0.48 -16.58
C GLY A 6 -8.68 -0.19 -15.19
N GLY A 7 -9.21 -0.89 -14.18
CA GLY A 7 -8.75 -0.83 -12.82
C GLY A 7 -7.63 -1.83 -12.52
N VAL A 8 -6.71 -1.46 -11.64
CA VAL A 8 -5.62 -2.33 -11.17
C VAL A 8 -5.44 -2.19 -9.67
N VAL A 9 -5.22 -3.31 -9.00
CA VAL A 9 -4.81 -3.36 -7.59
C VAL A 9 -3.42 -3.96 -7.52
N ILE A 10 -2.51 -3.27 -6.87
CA ILE A 10 -1.11 -3.64 -6.67
C ILE A 10 -0.94 -3.92 -5.18
N ILE A 11 -0.44 -5.10 -4.84
CA ILE A 11 -0.33 -5.53 -3.44
C ILE A 11 1.13 -5.81 -3.11
N HIS A 12 1.58 -5.27 -1.99
CA HIS A 12 2.85 -5.58 -1.33
C HIS A 12 4.03 -5.66 -2.31
N SER A 13 4.64 -6.83 -2.45
CA SER A 13 5.83 -7.06 -3.28
C SER A 13 5.62 -6.87 -4.78
N SER A 14 4.37 -6.66 -5.23
CA SER A 14 4.12 -6.33 -6.64
C SER A 14 4.74 -4.98 -7.09
N VAL A 15 5.16 -4.13 -6.16
CA VAL A 15 5.93 -2.91 -6.50
C VAL A 15 7.41 -3.17 -6.79
N VAL A 16 7.87 -4.42 -6.62
CA VAL A 16 9.29 -4.81 -6.81
C VAL A 16 9.61 -5.11 -8.27
N PRO A 17 8.90 -6.00 -8.99
CA PRO A 17 9.31 -6.48 -10.29
C PRO A 17 9.27 -5.38 -11.36
N MET A 18 9.85 -5.71 -12.50
CA MET A 18 9.73 -4.95 -13.76
C MET A 18 10.33 -3.52 -13.68
N ALA A 19 11.44 -3.33 -12.95
CA ALA A 19 12.09 -2.02 -12.86
C ALA A 19 12.44 -1.42 -14.23
N GLY A 20 12.79 -2.24 -15.22
CA GLY A 20 13.07 -1.82 -16.60
C GLY A 20 11.84 -1.47 -17.43
N TRP A 21 10.63 -1.77 -16.98
CA TRP A 21 9.41 -1.47 -17.75
C TRP A 21 8.82 -0.12 -17.35
N LYS A 22 9.12 0.90 -18.15
CA LYS A 22 8.72 2.29 -17.87
C LYS A 22 7.23 2.46 -17.60
N ALA A 23 6.36 1.86 -18.43
CA ALA A 23 4.92 1.99 -18.27
C ALA A 23 4.45 1.40 -16.93
N TYR A 24 5.01 0.27 -16.51
CA TYR A 24 4.68 -0.32 -15.21
C TYR A 24 5.09 0.60 -14.05
N ASN A 25 6.29 1.20 -14.12
CA ASN A 25 6.74 2.14 -13.08
C ASN A 25 5.85 3.41 -13.02
N GLU A 26 5.32 3.86 -14.14
CA GLU A 26 4.34 4.95 -14.18
C GLU A 26 2.98 4.52 -13.58
N ILE A 27 2.53 3.28 -13.85
CA ILE A 27 1.28 2.72 -13.33
C ILE A 27 1.34 2.57 -11.81
N ILE A 28 2.43 2.03 -11.27
CA ILE A 28 2.55 1.84 -9.82
C ILE A 28 2.96 3.12 -9.08
N GLY A 29 3.49 4.12 -9.78
CA GLY A 29 3.92 5.42 -9.24
C GLY A 29 5.23 5.40 -8.48
N MET A 30 5.44 4.39 -7.63
CA MET A 30 6.67 4.16 -6.86
C MET A 30 6.96 2.67 -6.76
N GLY A 31 8.23 2.29 -6.81
CA GLY A 31 8.68 0.91 -6.67
C GLY A 31 9.90 0.78 -5.78
N ALA A 32 10.30 -0.46 -5.53
CA ALA A 32 11.41 -0.80 -4.65
C ALA A 32 12.35 -1.80 -5.33
N TRP A 33 13.59 -1.85 -4.87
CA TRP A 33 14.64 -2.79 -5.31
C TRP A 33 14.86 -2.88 -6.83
N GLU A 34 15.34 -4.01 -7.32
CA GLU A 34 15.67 -4.30 -8.73
C GLU A 34 16.50 -3.21 -9.42
N GLY A 35 17.45 -2.61 -8.70
CA GLY A 35 18.35 -1.60 -9.24
C GLY A 35 17.77 -0.19 -9.33
N ARG A 36 16.52 0.03 -8.88
CA ARG A 36 15.93 1.38 -8.82
C ARG A 36 16.77 2.32 -7.97
N ASN A 37 16.97 3.54 -8.46
CA ASN A 37 17.80 4.55 -7.84
C ASN A 37 17.28 5.97 -8.18
N GLU A 38 18.08 7.01 -7.96
CA GLU A 38 17.69 8.41 -8.20
C GLU A 38 17.28 8.72 -9.64
N LYS A 39 17.69 7.89 -10.63
CA LYS A 39 17.28 8.06 -12.04
C LYS A 39 15.83 7.66 -12.30
N ASP A 40 15.26 6.85 -11.44
CA ASP A 40 13.86 6.42 -11.53
C ASP A 40 12.91 7.45 -10.91
N GLY A 41 13.44 8.38 -10.12
CA GLY A 41 12.70 9.46 -9.49
C GLY A 41 13.05 9.68 -8.02
N PRO A 42 12.35 10.59 -7.33
CA PRO A 42 12.62 10.90 -5.93
C PRO A 42 12.17 9.77 -4.99
N TYR A 43 12.68 9.78 -3.75
CA TYR A 43 11.94 9.26 -2.61
C TYR A 43 10.77 10.20 -2.33
N LEU A 44 9.60 9.65 -2.05
CA LEU A 44 8.46 10.42 -1.55
C LEU A 44 8.16 10.01 -0.11
N TYR A 45 8.06 10.97 0.78
CA TYR A 45 7.65 10.73 2.17
C TYR A 45 6.97 11.97 2.75
N TRP A 46 6.27 11.78 3.87
CA TRP A 46 5.67 12.87 4.61
C TRP A 46 6.52 13.21 5.85
N LYS A 47 6.83 14.48 6.01
CA LYS A 47 7.60 14.97 7.15
C LYS A 47 7.18 16.40 7.48
N GLU A 48 7.02 16.70 8.76
CA GLU A 48 6.72 18.05 9.24
C GLU A 48 5.56 18.74 8.51
N GLY A 49 4.45 17.98 8.32
CA GLY A 49 3.22 18.53 7.74
C GLY A 49 3.22 18.65 6.21
N LYS A 50 4.21 18.12 5.50
CA LYS A 50 4.31 18.21 4.03
C LYS A 50 4.89 16.97 3.37
N TYR A 51 4.59 16.80 2.09
CA TYR A 51 5.28 15.84 1.23
C TYR A 51 6.67 16.36 0.84
N VAL A 52 7.65 15.49 0.94
CA VAL A 52 9.04 15.76 0.55
C VAL A 52 9.38 14.87 -0.63
N TYR A 53 9.83 15.49 -1.71
CA TYR A 53 10.39 14.84 -2.89
C TYR A 53 11.90 14.92 -2.80
N ASP A 54 12.53 13.82 -2.40
CA ASP A 54 13.95 13.76 -2.10
C ASP A 54 14.71 13.09 -3.24
N TYR A 55 15.50 13.88 -3.97
CA TYR A 55 16.31 13.45 -5.13
C TYR A 55 17.75 13.04 -4.75
N THR A 56 18.05 12.91 -3.47
CA THR A 56 19.40 12.46 -3.07
C THR A 56 19.71 11.09 -3.67
N PRO A 57 20.96 10.85 -4.13
CA PRO A 57 21.37 9.56 -4.68
C PRO A 57 21.17 8.42 -3.68
N GLY A 58 20.79 7.26 -4.21
CA GLY A 58 20.62 6.06 -3.39
C GLY A 58 19.64 5.06 -3.98
N TYR A 59 19.73 3.82 -3.54
CA TYR A 59 18.88 2.72 -3.97
C TYR A 59 17.48 2.81 -3.37
N ALA A 60 16.48 2.33 -4.11
CA ALA A 60 15.13 2.14 -3.64
C ALA A 60 14.98 0.83 -2.87
N GLY A 61 14.08 0.84 -1.91
CA GLY A 61 13.67 -0.33 -1.18
C GLY A 61 14.50 -0.61 0.08
N TYR A 62 13.80 -0.70 1.18
CA TYR A 62 14.30 -1.21 2.45
C TYR A 62 13.10 -1.65 3.29
N HIS A 63 13.23 -2.72 4.05
CA HIS A 63 12.36 -3.09 5.15
C HIS A 63 13.17 -3.58 6.34
N GLY A 64 12.58 -3.54 7.53
CA GLY A 64 13.13 -4.13 8.75
C GLY A 64 12.53 -5.50 9.02
N LEU A 65 12.60 -5.91 10.29
CA LEU A 65 11.83 -7.06 10.77
C LEU A 65 10.34 -6.69 10.79
N GLN A 66 9.49 -7.69 10.62
CA GLN A 66 8.04 -7.52 10.74
C GLN A 66 7.66 -6.98 12.13
N HIS A 67 6.84 -5.95 12.16
CA HIS A 67 6.36 -5.32 13.39
C HIS A 67 4.97 -4.72 13.20
N GLU A 68 4.29 -4.44 14.30
CA GLU A 68 3.05 -3.67 14.29
C GLU A 68 3.35 -2.21 13.95
N THR A 69 2.48 -1.60 13.16
CA THR A 69 2.61 -0.18 12.82
C THR A 69 1.27 0.54 12.91
N ILE A 70 1.32 1.86 13.08
CA ILE A 70 0.13 2.72 13.02
C ILE A 70 0.08 3.37 11.64
N LEU A 71 -1.00 3.11 10.92
CA LEU A 71 -1.30 3.88 9.72
C LEU A 71 -1.98 5.18 10.07
N GLU A 72 -1.64 6.22 9.33
CA GLU A 72 -2.23 7.54 9.44
C GLU A 72 -2.72 8.00 8.07
N HIS A 73 -4.01 8.30 7.96
CA HIS A 73 -4.63 8.72 6.71
C HIS A 73 -4.15 10.11 6.31
N ARG A 74 -3.86 10.29 5.02
CA ARG A 74 -3.49 11.56 4.39
C ARG A 74 -4.60 12.12 3.51
N ALA A 75 -5.52 11.25 3.10
CA ALA A 75 -6.69 11.59 2.30
C ALA A 75 -7.96 10.93 2.90
N PRO A 76 -8.42 11.33 4.10
CA PRO A 76 -9.51 10.65 4.81
C PRO A 76 -10.85 10.72 4.07
N GLU A 77 -11.04 11.71 3.19
CA GLU A 77 -12.25 11.83 2.38
C GLU A 77 -12.22 11.02 1.06
N HIS A 78 -11.07 10.41 0.74
CA HIS A 78 -11.00 9.52 -0.42
C HIS A 78 -11.94 8.32 -0.25
N PRO A 79 -12.71 7.89 -1.28
CA PRO A 79 -13.71 6.82 -1.15
C PRO A 79 -13.20 5.55 -0.46
N ILE A 80 -11.97 5.16 -0.70
CA ILE A 80 -11.34 3.98 -0.06
C ILE A 80 -11.27 4.13 1.47
N LEU A 81 -10.99 5.34 1.98
CA LEU A 81 -10.73 5.57 3.40
C LEU A 81 -11.90 6.22 4.15
N LYS A 82 -12.85 6.77 3.42
CA LYS A 82 -13.97 7.52 4.01
C LYS A 82 -14.73 6.69 5.03
N GLY A 83 -14.91 7.28 6.23
CA GLY A 83 -15.61 6.64 7.35
C GLY A 83 -14.76 5.63 8.14
N LEU A 84 -13.51 5.39 7.76
CA LEU A 84 -12.57 4.60 8.57
C LEU A 84 -11.84 5.49 9.59
N PRO A 85 -11.38 4.96 10.74
CA PRO A 85 -10.54 5.68 11.68
C PRO A 85 -9.31 6.29 11.00
N ILE A 86 -9.00 7.56 11.30
CA ILE A 86 -7.86 8.27 10.68
C ILE A 86 -6.53 7.63 11.05
N ARG A 87 -6.45 7.06 12.26
CA ARG A 87 -5.27 6.33 12.76
C ARG A 87 -5.71 4.96 13.23
N TRP A 88 -5.02 3.93 12.76
CA TRP A 88 -5.35 2.57 13.13
C TRP A 88 -4.11 1.67 13.10
N LYS A 89 -4.12 0.64 13.94
CA LYS A 89 -3.03 -0.31 14.07
C LYS A 89 -3.14 -1.43 13.05
N HIS A 90 -2.08 -1.64 12.30
CA HIS A 90 -1.87 -2.83 11.49
C HIS A 90 -1.03 -3.84 12.26
N PHE A 91 -1.34 -5.12 12.09
CA PHE A 91 -0.58 -6.21 12.71
C PHE A 91 0.81 -6.34 12.07
N LYS A 92 1.61 -7.29 12.57
CA LYS A 92 3.00 -7.48 12.12
C LYS A 92 3.09 -7.65 10.61
N ASP A 93 3.84 -6.76 9.97
CA ASP A 93 4.04 -6.74 8.54
C ASP A 93 5.45 -6.25 8.18
N GLU A 94 5.89 -6.50 6.95
CA GLU A 94 7.09 -5.88 6.37
C GLU A 94 6.77 -4.48 5.87
N ILE A 95 7.21 -3.47 6.59
CA ILE A 95 6.95 -2.09 6.19
C ILE A 95 8.02 -1.65 5.19
N TYR A 96 7.63 -1.57 3.92
CA TYR A 96 8.51 -1.09 2.86
C TYR A 96 8.74 0.41 2.96
N THR A 97 9.98 0.81 2.84
CA THR A 97 10.44 2.20 2.92
C THR A 97 11.37 2.53 1.77
N ARG A 98 11.68 3.81 1.59
CA ARG A 98 12.60 4.28 0.55
C ARG A 98 12.14 3.92 -0.87
N LEU A 99 10.85 3.99 -1.13
CA LEU A 99 10.32 3.77 -2.48
C LEU A 99 10.74 4.93 -3.39
N ARG A 100 11.03 4.61 -4.64
CA ARG A 100 11.33 5.57 -5.69
C ARG A 100 10.46 5.35 -6.90
N GLY A 101 10.21 6.39 -7.62
CA GLY A 101 9.50 6.29 -8.88
C GLY A 101 9.16 7.65 -9.46
N PRO A 102 8.49 7.69 -10.60
CA PRO A 102 8.16 8.94 -11.26
C PRO A 102 7.22 9.83 -10.45
N VAL A 103 6.49 9.27 -9.48
CA VAL A 103 5.56 9.96 -8.58
C VAL A 103 4.62 10.91 -9.35
N ARG A 104 4.13 10.45 -10.50
CA ARG A 104 3.21 11.22 -11.36
C ARG A 104 1.78 10.78 -11.10
N ASN A 105 0.90 11.77 -10.89
CA ASN A 105 -0.53 11.53 -10.65
C ASN A 105 -0.79 10.59 -9.46
N VAL A 106 0.08 10.62 -8.46
CA VAL A 106 0.00 9.85 -7.22
C VAL A 106 -0.74 10.67 -6.17
N GLU A 107 -1.75 10.08 -5.55
CA GLU A 107 -2.41 10.58 -4.35
C GLU A 107 -2.14 9.63 -3.19
N ILE A 108 -1.41 10.09 -2.18
CA ILE A 108 -1.09 9.29 -1.00
C ILE A 108 -2.32 9.20 -0.10
N LEU A 109 -2.78 7.99 0.18
CA LEU A 109 -3.93 7.73 1.03
C LEU A 109 -3.53 7.56 2.49
N ALA A 110 -2.50 6.75 2.76
CA ALA A 110 -2.04 6.48 4.13
C ALA A 110 -0.53 6.32 4.20
N THR A 111 0.03 6.66 5.36
CA THR A 111 1.45 6.55 5.66
C THR A 111 1.64 5.88 7.02
N ALA A 112 2.84 5.31 7.26
CA ALA A 112 3.27 4.90 8.60
C ALA A 112 4.60 5.57 8.95
N TYR A 113 4.83 5.81 10.25
CA TYR A 113 6.07 6.39 10.74
C TYR A 113 7.15 5.33 10.82
N GLU A 114 8.17 5.50 9.97
CA GLU A 114 9.30 4.61 9.89
C GLU A 114 10.61 5.41 9.79
N ARG A 115 11.56 5.09 10.66
CA ARG A 115 12.93 5.63 10.58
C ARG A 115 13.02 7.16 10.48
N GLY A 116 12.19 7.87 11.24
CA GLY A 116 12.25 9.33 11.36
C GLY A 116 11.38 10.11 10.37
N ARG A 117 10.54 9.43 9.57
CA ARG A 117 9.61 10.03 8.62
C ARG A 117 8.40 9.14 8.38
N HIS A 118 7.34 9.67 7.79
CA HIS A 118 6.19 8.88 7.38
C HIS A 118 6.37 8.37 5.95
N GLU A 119 6.48 7.07 5.78
CA GLU A 119 6.58 6.41 4.48
C GLU A 119 5.19 6.10 3.91
N PRO A 120 4.95 6.31 2.61
CA PRO A 120 3.70 5.92 1.97
C PRO A 120 3.47 4.41 2.01
N LEU A 121 2.29 3.97 2.45
CA LEU A 121 1.90 2.56 2.44
C LEU A 121 0.68 2.29 1.56
N MET A 122 -0.16 3.30 1.34
CA MET A 122 -1.30 3.21 0.42
C MET A 122 -1.35 4.46 -0.44
N TRP A 123 -1.59 4.27 -1.75
CA TRP A 123 -1.80 5.38 -2.67
C TRP A 123 -2.60 4.97 -3.88
N THR A 124 -3.12 5.96 -4.60
CA THR A 124 -3.72 5.76 -5.91
C THR A 124 -2.90 6.44 -7.00
N VAL A 125 -3.03 5.93 -8.22
CA VAL A 125 -2.45 6.55 -9.41
C VAL A 125 -3.54 6.65 -10.48
N LYS A 126 -3.65 7.81 -11.12
CA LYS A 126 -4.42 7.98 -12.36
C LYS A 126 -3.48 7.82 -13.55
N TRP A 127 -3.67 6.76 -14.32
CA TRP A 127 -2.87 6.51 -15.53
C TRP A 127 -3.77 6.36 -16.75
N GLY A 128 -3.73 7.36 -17.66
CA GLY A 128 -4.75 7.49 -18.69
C GLY A 128 -6.13 7.72 -18.06
N LYS A 129 -7.10 6.89 -18.44
CA LYS A 129 -8.45 6.87 -17.85
C LYS A 129 -8.58 5.87 -16.68
N GLY A 130 -7.54 5.07 -16.43
CA GLY A 130 -7.56 4.00 -15.46
C GLY A 130 -7.32 4.46 -14.03
N ARG A 131 -7.69 3.60 -13.12
CA ARG A 131 -7.53 3.76 -11.68
C ARG A 131 -6.64 2.65 -11.13
N VAL A 132 -5.58 3.04 -10.44
CA VAL A 132 -4.66 2.10 -9.80
C VAL A 132 -4.69 2.35 -8.31
N PHE A 133 -4.93 1.31 -7.53
CA PHE A 133 -4.77 1.31 -6.09
C PHE A 133 -3.56 0.47 -5.72
N VAL A 134 -2.69 1.02 -4.89
CA VAL A 134 -1.51 0.34 -4.37
C VAL A 134 -1.63 0.24 -2.85
N ASP A 135 -1.50 -0.97 -2.33
CA ASP A 135 -1.46 -1.28 -0.91
C ASP A 135 -0.19 -2.10 -0.61
N LEU A 136 0.73 -1.54 0.16
CA LEU A 136 1.99 -2.20 0.52
C LEU A 136 1.86 -3.15 1.71
N LEU A 137 0.70 -3.23 2.32
CA LEU A 137 0.42 -4.20 3.38
C LEU A 137 0.19 -5.60 2.78
N GLY A 138 0.16 -6.60 3.65
CA GLY A 138 -0.21 -7.96 3.27
C GLY A 138 0.97 -8.85 2.95
N HIS A 139 2.10 -8.69 3.63
CA HIS A 139 3.21 -9.64 3.50
C HIS A 139 2.74 -11.07 3.80
N CYS A 140 3.06 -11.96 2.88
CA CYS A 140 2.80 -13.39 3.00
C CYS A 140 4.13 -14.13 2.83
N GLY A 141 4.65 -14.68 3.93
CA GLY A 141 5.88 -15.48 3.88
C GLY A 141 5.64 -16.88 3.30
N ASN A 142 6.72 -17.63 3.13
CA ASN A 142 6.66 -19.03 2.70
C ASN A 142 6.09 -19.96 3.78
N ASP A 143 5.98 -19.50 5.04
CA ASP A 143 5.34 -20.22 6.13
C ASP A 143 3.85 -19.83 6.18
N PRO A 144 2.94 -20.79 5.99
CA PRO A 144 1.51 -20.54 6.07
C PRO A 144 1.03 -20.02 7.43
N ASN A 145 1.89 -20.10 8.46
CA ASN A 145 1.62 -19.49 9.76
C ASN A 145 2.05 -18.02 9.84
N MET A 146 2.65 -17.43 8.80
CA MET A 146 3.11 -16.04 8.76
C MET A 146 2.21 -15.15 7.87
N ILE A 147 0.91 -15.39 7.89
CA ILE A 147 -0.08 -14.61 7.13
C ILE A 147 -0.84 -13.58 7.98
N TYR A 148 -0.34 -13.29 9.17
CA TYR A 148 -1.03 -12.42 10.14
C TYR A 148 -1.32 -11.01 9.61
N SER A 149 -0.46 -10.46 8.76
CA SER A 149 -0.71 -9.19 8.08
C SER A 149 -1.97 -9.24 7.23
N MET A 150 -2.19 -10.36 6.52
CA MET A 150 -3.38 -10.59 5.69
C MET A 150 -4.65 -10.88 6.52
N GLU A 151 -4.51 -11.35 7.75
CA GLU A 151 -5.62 -11.56 8.69
C GLU A 151 -6.10 -10.25 9.32
N CYS A 152 -5.29 -9.17 9.26
CA CYS A 152 -5.67 -7.88 9.82
C CYS A 152 -6.89 -7.31 9.08
N THR A 153 -7.95 -7.03 9.85
CA THR A 153 -9.20 -6.48 9.30
C THR A 153 -8.98 -5.17 8.54
N GLY A 154 -8.03 -4.34 9.02
CA GLY A 154 -7.67 -3.11 8.33
C GLY A 154 -7.18 -3.34 6.91
N PHE A 155 -6.24 -4.29 6.72
CA PHE A 155 -5.75 -4.68 5.40
C PHE A 155 -6.88 -5.24 4.52
N GLN A 156 -7.69 -6.17 5.05
CA GLN A 156 -8.78 -6.79 4.28
C GLN A 156 -9.78 -5.75 3.78
N VAL A 157 -10.17 -4.82 4.65
CA VAL A 157 -11.13 -3.76 4.32
C VAL A 157 -10.56 -2.78 3.30
N THR A 158 -9.32 -2.33 3.48
CA THR A 158 -8.70 -1.38 2.54
C THR A 158 -8.47 -2.02 1.18
N LEU A 159 -8.06 -3.30 1.15
CA LEU A 159 -7.89 -4.06 -0.10
C LEU A 159 -9.21 -4.21 -0.86
N LEU A 160 -10.29 -4.63 -0.17
CA LEU A 160 -11.60 -4.82 -0.79
C LEU A 160 -12.18 -3.50 -1.30
N ARG A 161 -12.11 -2.43 -0.51
CA ARG A 161 -12.56 -1.09 -0.91
C ARG A 161 -11.71 -0.53 -2.04
N GLY A 162 -10.39 -0.80 -2.01
CA GLY A 162 -9.48 -0.44 -3.09
C GLY A 162 -9.81 -1.14 -4.41
N ALA A 163 -10.15 -2.43 -4.35
CA ALA A 163 -10.57 -3.20 -5.52
C ALA A 163 -11.91 -2.69 -6.08
N GLU A 164 -12.87 -2.42 -5.20
CA GLU A 164 -14.16 -1.84 -5.59
C GLU A 164 -13.96 -0.46 -6.24
N TRP A 165 -13.16 0.41 -5.63
CA TRP A 165 -12.85 1.73 -6.21
C TRP A 165 -12.13 1.63 -7.57
N ALA A 166 -11.18 0.71 -7.71
CA ALA A 166 -10.44 0.54 -8.95
C ALA A 166 -11.36 0.13 -10.11
N ALA A 167 -12.40 -0.67 -9.85
CA ALA A 167 -13.35 -1.12 -10.87
C ALA A 167 -14.32 -0.01 -11.32
N PRO A 168 -15.39 0.37 -10.57
CA PRO A 168 -16.33 1.41 -10.99
C PRO A 168 -15.90 2.84 -10.62
N GLY A 169 -14.97 3.03 -9.68
CA GLY A 169 -14.59 4.35 -9.15
C GLY A 169 -15.33 4.76 -7.89
N GLU A 170 -16.16 3.89 -7.36
CA GLU A 170 -16.99 4.10 -6.16
C GLU A 170 -16.69 3.02 -5.11
N VAL A 171 -17.04 3.29 -3.87
CA VAL A 171 -16.96 2.33 -2.77
C VAL A 171 -18.31 2.29 -2.08
N THR A 172 -18.93 1.13 -2.06
CA THR A 172 -20.24 0.89 -1.43
C THR A 172 -20.09 0.19 -0.07
N GLN A 173 -18.94 -0.44 0.20
CA GLN A 173 -18.68 -1.12 1.46
C GLN A 173 -18.63 -0.14 2.63
N GLU A 174 -19.46 -0.38 3.64
CA GLU A 174 -19.40 0.36 4.90
C GLU A 174 -18.18 -0.03 5.74
N ALA A 175 -17.77 0.87 6.65
CA ALA A 175 -16.76 0.56 7.64
C ALA A 175 -17.31 -0.49 8.62
N PRO A 176 -16.67 -1.66 8.75
CA PRO A 176 -17.15 -2.69 9.67
C PRO A 176 -16.87 -2.26 11.13
N ARG A 177 -17.68 -2.77 12.06
CA ARG A 177 -17.56 -2.44 13.49
C ARG A 177 -16.26 -2.94 14.13
N ASP A 178 -15.66 -3.97 13.55
CA ASP A 178 -14.39 -4.57 13.98
C ASP A 178 -13.18 -4.01 13.23
N PHE A 179 -13.31 -2.84 12.58
CA PHE A 179 -12.15 -2.17 12.00
C PHE A 179 -11.17 -1.78 13.11
N PRO A 180 -9.84 -1.94 12.90
CA PRO A 180 -8.84 -1.62 13.92
C PRO A 180 -8.91 -0.16 14.39
N LEU A 181 -8.55 0.06 15.65
CA LEU A 181 -8.32 1.37 16.23
C LEU A 181 -6.81 1.60 16.44
N GLU A 182 -6.43 2.76 16.94
CA GLU A 182 -5.01 3.09 17.15
C GLU A 182 -4.32 2.18 18.17
N ASP A 183 -5.04 1.70 19.16
CA ASP A 183 -4.55 0.85 20.24
C ASP A 183 -4.84 -0.65 20.06
N THR A 184 -5.75 -0.98 19.14
CA THR A 184 -6.29 -2.34 19.00
C THR A 184 -6.22 -2.80 17.54
N CYS A 185 -5.49 -3.89 17.30
CA CYS A 185 -5.54 -4.59 16.02
C CYS A 185 -6.58 -5.72 16.07
N THR A 186 -7.40 -5.81 15.05
CA THR A 186 -8.40 -6.88 14.89
C THR A 186 -7.97 -7.84 13.79
N LEU A 187 -7.98 -9.14 14.10
CA LEU A 187 -7.64 -10.20 13.16
C LEU A 187 -8.89 -11.04 12.85
N ARG A 188 -8.99 -11.48 11.60
CA ARG A 188 -10.02 -12.43 11.12
C ARG A 188 -9.35 -13.73 10.66
N PRO A 189 -9.05 -14.65 11.57
CA PRO A 189 -8.31 -15.89 11.27
C PRO A 189 -9.11 -16.88 10.41
N GLU A 190 -10.43 -16.75 10.32
CA GLU A 190 -11.30 -17.52 9.40
C GLU A 190 -10.97 -17.26 7.93
N PHE A 191 -10.26 -16.20 7.63
CA PHE A 191 -9.68 -15.93 6.31
C PHE A 191 -8.50 -16.85 5.96
N LYS A 192 -8.16 -17.80 6.82
CA LYS A 192 -7.29 -18.92 6.45
C LYS A 192 -7.97 -19.69 5.33
N ALA A 193 -7.75 -19.22 4.10
CA ALA A 193 -8.13 -19.99 2.93
C ALA A 193 -7.59 -21.40 3.12
N PRO A 194 -8.38 -22.44 2.90
CA PRO A 194 -7.86 -23.81 2.94
C PRO A 194 -6.97 -24.01 1.72
N PHE A 195 -5.78 -23.46 1.74
CA PHE A 195 -4.70 -23.91 0.88
C PHE A 195 -4.20 -25.24 1.41
N HIS A 196 -5.06 -26.24 1.38
CA HIS A 196 -4.58 -27.60 1.32
C HIS A 196 -4.04 -27.79 -0.08
N ALA A 197 -2.72 -27.63 -0.22
CA ALA A 197 -2.03 -28.30 -1.29
C ALA A 197 -2.39 -29.78 -1.17
N THR A 198 -3.34 -30.25 -1.93
CA THR A 198 -3.49 -31.67 -2.18
C THR A 198 -2.25 -32.07 -2.95
N ASN A 199 -1.38 -32.86 -2.29
CA ASN A 199 -0.27 -33.56 -2.89
C ASN A 199 -0.69 -34.34 -4.13
#